data_6f6da35ba1bf2c6e967a0791bd2d180f
#
_entry.id   6f6da35ba1bf2c6e967a0791bd2d180f
#
_cell.length_a   1.000
_cell.length_b   1.000
_cell.length_c   1.000
_cell.angle_alpha   90.00
_cell.angle_beta   90.00
_cell.angle_gamma   90.00
#
_symmetry.space_group_name_H-M   'P 1'
#
loop_
_entity.id
_entity.type
_entity.pdbx_description
1 polymer ?
#
loop_
_entity_poly.entity_id
_entity_poly.type
_entity_poly.pdbx_seq_one_letter_code
_entity_poly.pdbx_strand_id
1 'polypeptide(L)'
;MVQAIKRDEVYIDPEGIYVETQQPERRSRKPPLLLVHGALTGSWLWSSFGAYFAERGWEAHAMNLRGHYTSDLAELGETRMRDYASDIGVAVRQLGRPPVIIGWGIGALAAMLYAEHNRVLGLVLLAPSPPAAALPRRPIEHELKLVPDIYDATWWGWIQPWDKLREAMPDMADGELEKMQEMLAGALESGSARRERMLGVPVEAERITVPTLVIGAGMDDVVHPSEARRTADLLGATYEYFPGASHFGLVMGSETWPQVAGSVLGWLEERRHVMVTALAGATAR
;
A
#
# COMPACT_ATOMS: atom_id res chain seq x y z
N MET A 1 12.21 24.37 2.03
CA MET A 1 11.05 25.17 2.49
C MET A 1 9.82 24.26 2.42
N VAL A 2 9.06 24.16 3.49
CA VAL A 2 7.79 23.45 3.54
C VAL A 2 6.78 24.25 2.73
N GLN A 3 6.09 23.61 1.80
CA GLN A 3 5.09 24.27 0.93
C GLN A 3 3.70 24.16 1.57
N ALA A 4 2.81 25.12 1.29
CA ALA A 4 1.40 24.97 1.61
C ALA A 4 0.80 23.82 0.82
N ILE A 5 -0.11 23.07 1.46
CA ILE A 5 -0.76 21.88 0.90
C ILE A 5 -2.21 22.22 0.51
N LYS A 6 -2.57 21.87 -0.70
CA LYS A 6 -3.96 21.82 -1.15
C LYS A 6 -4.48 20.39 -0.98
N ARG A 7 -5.69 20.25 -0.45
CA ARG A 7 -6.41 18.98 -0.36
C ARG A 7 -7.58 18.99 -1.33
N ASP A 8 -7.84 17.83 -1.91
CA ASP A 8 -8.95 17.58 -2.83
C ASP A 8 -9.37 16.13 -2.70
N GLU A 9 -10.59 15.83 -3.10
CA GLU A 9 -11.11 14.46 -3.10
C GLU A 9 -11.98 14.25 -4.35
N VAL A 10 -11.97 13.04 -4.87
CA VAL A 10 -12.76 12.65 -6.03
C VAL A 10 -13.34 11.26 -5.82
N TYR A 11 -14.59 11.13 -6.22
CA TYR A 11 -15.29 9.87 -6.36
C TYR A 11 -15.37 9.54 -7.85
N ILE A 12 -14.80 8.43 -8.26
CA ILE A 12 -14.64 8.06 -9.67
C ILE A 12 -15.79 7.14 -10.08
N ASP A 13 -16.76 7.70 -10.82
CA ASP A 13 -17.87 6.98 -11.39
C ASP A 13 -17.54 6.38 -12.78
N PRO A 14 -18.14 5.25 -13.18
CA PRO A 14 -19.11 4.42 -12.42
C PRO A 14 -18.47 3.37 -11.52
N GLU A 15 -17.14 3.30 -11.44
CA GLU A 15 -16.43 2.25 -10.70
C GLU A 15 -16.50 2.43 -9.17
N GLY A 16 -16.93 3.59 -8.69
CA GLY A 16 -17.12 3.85 -7.28
C GLY A 16 -15.83 3.89 -6.45
N ILE A 17 -14.73 4.31 -7.06
CA ILE A 17 -13.41 4.39 -6.38
C ILE A 17 -13.19 5.81 -5.85
N TYR A 18 -12.94 5.91 -4.55
CA TYR A 18 -12.62 7.17 -3.89
C TYR A 18 -11.11 7.40 -3.86
N VAL A 19 -10.70 8.65 -4.11
CA VAL A 19 -9.30 9.08 -4.06
C VAL A 19 -9.20 10.42 -3.34
N GLU A 20 -8.41 10.46 -2.27
CA GLU A 20 -8.02 11.67 -1.55
C GLU A 20 -6.67 12.18 -2.07
N THR A 21 -6.58 13.47 -2.36
CA THR A 21 -5.38 14.08 -2.91
C THR A 21 -4.80 15.11 -1.96
N GLN A 22 -3.50 15.02 -1.73
CA GLN A 22 -2.71 16.04 -1.06
C GLN A 22 -1.61 16.49 -2.02
N GLN A 23 -1.59 17.77 -2.37
CA GLN A 23 -0.69 18.28 -3.39
C GLN A 23 -0.09 19.62 -2.98
N PRO A 24 1.12 19.96 -3.49
CA PRO A 24 1.70 21.27 -3.27
C PRO A 24 0.83 22.35 -3.92
N GLU A 25 0.77 23.54 -3.33
CA GLU A 25 0.01 24.67 -3.87
C GLU A 25 0.38 24.99 -5.32
N ARG A 26 1.67 24.85 -5.66
CA ARG A 26 2.16 24.96 -7.03
C ARG A 26 2.31 23.57 -7.62
N ARG A 27 1.59 23.31 -8.71
CA ARG A 27 1.62 22.02 -9.41
C ARG A 27 3.04 21.58 -9.74
N SER A 28 3.36 20.36 -9.38
CA SER A 28 4.66 19.74 -9.59
C SER A 28 4.80 19.16 -11.01
N ARG A 29 6.04 19.13 -11.52
CA ARG A 29 6.41 18.35 -12.71
C ARG A 29 6.83 16.92 -12.37
N LYS A 30 6.90 16.58 -11.08
CA LYS A 30 7.21 15.24 -10.62
C LYS A 30 6.08 14.28 -10.98
N PRO A 31 6.35 12.99 -11.12
CA PRO A 31 5.28 11.99 -11.24
C PRO A 31 4.33 12.03 -10.04
N PRO A 32 3.04 11.75 -10.22
CA PRO A 32 2.14 11.58 -9.09
C PRO A 32 2.52 10.33 -8.30
N LEU A 33 2.30 10.35 -6.99
CA LEU A 33 2.37 9.19 -6.11
C LEU A 33 0.95 8.66 -5.93
N LEU A 34 0.72 7.38 -6.23
CA LEU A 34 -0.52 6.69 -5.90
C LEU A 34 -0.28 5.80 -4.69
N LEU A 35 -1.00 6.08 -3.60
CA LEU A 35 -0.87 5.40 -2.32
C LEU A 35 -1.99 4.38 -2.18
N VAL A 36 -1.63 3.09 -2.04
CA VAL A 36 -2.56 1.96 -2.01
C VAL A 36 -2.47 1.27 -0.66
N HIS A 37 -3.56 1.31 0.10
CA HIS A 37 -3.63 0.79 1.45
C HIS A 37 -3.63 -0.74 1.52
N GLY A 38 -3.43 -1.27 2.73
CA GLY A 38 -3.49 -2.71 3.04
C GLY A 38 -4.89 -3.20 3.44
N ALA A 39 -4.96 -4.45 3.88
CA ALA A 39 -6.22 -5.06 4.32
C ALA A 39 -6.88 -4.27 5.44
N LEU A 40 -8.21 -4.20 5.43
CA LEU A 40 -9.06 -3.56 6.46
C LEU A 40 -8.80 -2.06 6.64
N THR A 41 -7.96 -1.42 5.83
CA THR A 41 -7.63 0.00 5.95
C THR A 41 -8.14 0.80 4.75
N GLY A 42 -7.82 2.09 4.69
CA GLY A 42 -8.26 2.98 3.61
C GLY A 42 -7.29 4.15 3.42
N SER A 43 -7.71 5.15 2.62
CA SER A 43 -6.92 6.34 2.32
C SER A 43 -6.44 7.09 3.56
N TRP A 44 -7.21 7.05 4.65
CA TRP A 44 -6.88 7.65 5.95
C TRP A 44 -5.50 7.25 6.48
N LEU A 45 -5.06 6.03 6.18
CA LEU A 45 -3.75 5.50 6.57
C LEU A 45 -2.61 6.39 6.07
N TRP A 46 -2.80 6.99 4.91
CA TRP A 46 -1.79 7.75 4.20
C TRP A 46 -1.75 9.24 4.52
N SER A 47 -2.60 9.72 5.46
CA SER A 47 -2.73 11.16 5.72
C SER A 47 -1.41 11.84 6.09
N SER A 48 -0.56 11.19 6.90
CA SER A 48 0.77 11.70 7.28
C SER A 48 1.78 11.62 6.11
N PHE A 49 1.79 10.49 5.39
CA PHE A 49 2.64 10.32 4.20
C PHE A 49 2.28 11.31 3.09
N GLY A 50 0.97 11.45 2.81
CA GLY A 50 0.49 12.39 1.80
C GLY A 50 0.91 13.83 2.09
N ALA A 51 0.73 14.28 3.34
CA ALA A 51 1.18 15.59 3.78
C ALA A 51 2.71 15.75 3.65
N TYR A 52 3.47 14.76 4.13
CA TYR A 52 4.92 14.75 4.07
C TYR A 52 5.46 14.90 2.64
N PHE A 53 4.88 14.19 1.68
CA PHE A 53 5.28 14.27 0.27
C PHE A 53 4.81 15.56 -0.39
N ALA A 54 3.57 16.03 -0.10
CA ALA A 54 3.03 17.26 -0.66
C ALA A 54 3.85 18.50 -0.23
N GLU A 55 4.25 18.57 1.04
CA GLU A 55 5.15 19.61 1.55
C GLU A 55 6.50 19.64 0.81
N ARG A 56 6.92 18.51 0.22
CA ARG A 56 8.18 18.35 -0.52
C ARG A 56 8.00 18.36 -2.03
N GLY A 57 6.84 18.82 -2.47
CA GLY A 57 6.53 19.06 -3.89
C GLY A 57 6.16 17.81 -4.68
N TRP A 58 5.67 16.75 -4.05
CA TRP A 58 5.08 15.58 -4.70
C TRP A 58 3.55 15.62 -4.57
N GLU A 59 2.85 15.26 -5.63
CA GLU A 59 1.39 15.08 -5.59
C GLU A 59 1.12 13.66 -5.07
N ALA A 60 0.44 13.51 -3.94
CA ALA A 60 0.09 12.25 -3.32
C ALA A 60 -1.42 12.00 -3.40
N HIS A 61 -1.80 10.86 -3.95
CA HIS A 61 -3.18 10.45 -4.19
C HIS A 61 -3.42 9.13 -3.45
N ALA A 62 -4.15 9.18 -2.35
CA ALA A 62 -4.49 8.00 -1.54
C ALA A 62 -5.86 7.48 -1.94
N MET A 63 -5.91 6.26 -2.47
CA MET A 63 -7.16 5.63 -2.91
C MET A 63 -7.75 4.70 -1.86
N ASN A 64 -9.07 4.50 -1.90
CA ASN A 64 -9.73 3.36 -1.27
C ASN A 64 -9.99 2.27 -2.32
N LEU A 65 -9.59 1.04 -2.03
CA LEU A 65 -9.95 -0.13 -2.82
C LEU A 65 -11.47 -0.38 -2.71
N ARG A 66 -12.05 -1.10 -3.66
CA ARG A 66 -13.48 -1.48 -3.62
C ARG A 66 -13.87 -2.11 -2.29
N GLY A 67 -15.06 -1.80 -1.81
CA GLY A 67 -15.58 -2.32 -0.55
C GLY A 67 -14.92 -1.77 0.69
N HIS A 68 -14.01 -0.79 0.56
CA HIS A 68 -13.32 -0.18 1.70
C HIS A 68 -13.74 1.29 1.88
N TYR A 69 -14.15 1.63 3.11
CA TYR A 69 -14.50 2.99 3.55
C TYR A 69 -15.49 3.70 2.61
N THR A 70 -15.04 4.75 1.94
CA THR A 70 -15.85 5.61 1.07
C THR A 70 -15.92 5.12 -0.37
N SER A 71 -15.16 4.10 -0.78
CA SER A 71 -15.41 3.44 -2.06
C SER A 71 -16.67 2.59 -2.02
N ASP A 72 -17.31 2.40 -3.18
CA ASP A 72 -18.55 1.64 -3.29
C ASP A 72 -18.43 0.23 -2.73
N LEU A 73 -19.55 -0.23 -2.15
CA LEU A 73 -19.70 -1.61 -1.74
C LEU A 73 -19.63 -2.51 -2.99
N ALA A 74 -18.71 -3.46 -2.96
CA ALA A 74 -18.59 -4.51 -3.94
C ALA A 74 -19.16 -5.82 -3.35
N GLU A 75 -19.29 -6.85 -4.19
CA GLU A 75 -19.44 -8.24 -3.73
C GLU A 75 -18.14 -8.70 -3.05
N LEU A 76 -17.88 -8.10 -1.87
CA LEU A 76 -16.58 -8.19 -1.21
C LEU A 76 -16.15 -9.63 -0.95
N GLY A 77 -17.10 -10.52 -0.63
CA GLY A 77 -16.84 -11.96 -0.45
C GLY A 77 -16.28 -12.66 -1.70
N GLU A 78 -16.55 -12.15 -2.89
CA GLU A 78 -16.05 -12.67 -4.16
C GLU A 78 -14.86 -11.91 -4.71
N THR A 79 -14.54 -10.75 -4.15
CA THR A 79 -13.44 -9.88 -4.58
C THR A 79 -12.09 -10.59 -4.45
N ARG A 80 -11.28 -10.54 -5.50
CA ARG A 80 -9.97 -11.20 -5.62
C ARG A 80 -8.84 -10.18 -5.71
N MET A 81 -7.60 -10.63 -5.59
CA MET A 81 -6.43 -9.74 -5.67
C MET A 81 -6.32 -9.00 -7.01
N ARG A 82 -6.75 -9.61 -8.13
CA ARG A 82 -6.77 -8.94 -9.44
C ARG A 82 -7.86 -7.87 -9.57
N ASP A 83 -8.91 -7.95 -8.78
CA ASP A 83 -9.94 -6.90 -8.71
C ASP A 83 -9.36 -5.65 -8.05
N TYR A 84 -8.58 -5.80 -6.98
CA TYR A 84 -7.85 -4.69 -6.37
C TYR A 84 -6.80 -4.08 -7.32
N ALA A 85 -6.13 -4.90 -8.14
CA ALA A 85 -5.27 -4.37 -9.19
C ALA A 85 -6.04 -3.57 -10.26
N SER A 86 -7.27 -3.98 -10.57
CA SER A 86 -8.16 -3.24 -11.48
C SER A 86 -8.57 -1.89 -10.91
N ASP A 87 -8.78 -1.77 -9.60
CA ASP A 87 -9.08 -0.51 -8.91
C ASP A 87 -7.92 0.49 -9.03
N ILE A 88 -6.68 -0.01 -8.92
CA ILE A 88 -5.49 0.81 -9.21
C ILE A 88 -5.57 1.38 -10.63
N GLY A 89 -6.00 0.56 -11.60
CA GLY A 89 -6.20 1.00 -12.98
C GLY A 89 -7.22 2.14 -13.12
N VAL A 90 -8.32 2.10 -12.34
CA VAL A 90 -9.32 3.18 -12.28
C VAL A 90 -8.65 4.48 -11.81
N ALA A 91 -7.96 4.43 -10.67
CA ALA A 91 -7.28 5.60 -10.11
C ALA A 91 -6.21 6.14 -11.07
N VAL A 92 -5.41 5.29 -11.72
CA VAL A 92 -4.37 5.73 -12.68
C VAL A 92 -4.99 6.41 -13.90
N ARG A 93 -6.12 5.93 -14.42
CA ARG A 93 -6.83 6.62 -15.52
C ARG A 93 -7.28 8.02 -15.11
N GLN A 94 -7.79 8.19 -13.88
CA GLN A 94 -8.17 9.50 -13.34
C GLN A 94 -6.98 10.45 -13.21
N LEU A 95 -5.80 9.95 -12.83
CA LEU A 95 -4.57 10.75 -12.78
C LEU A 95 -4.12 11.25 -14.16
N GLY A 96 -4.48 10.54 -15.24
CA GLY A 96 -4.16 10.88 -16.63
C GLY A 96 -2.67 10.79 -16.97
N ARG A 97 -1.84 10.27 -16.07
CA ARG A 97 -0.37 10.09 -16.24
C ARG A 97 0.14 8.96 -15.36
N PRO A 98 1.16 8.20 -15.80
CA PRO A 98 1.69 7.08 -15.03
C PRO A 98 2.28 7.53 -13.69
N PRO A 99 1.89 6.90 -12.57
CA PRO A 99 2.38 7.22 -11.24
C PRO A 99 3.65 6.44 -10.87
N VAL A 100 4.25 6.82 -9.74
CA VAL A 100 4.92 5.87 -8.84
C VAL A 100 3.87 5.35 -7.87
N ILE A 101 3.77 4.02 -7.71
CA ILE A 101 2.81 3.42 -6.78
C ILE A 101 3.53 3.08 -5.47
N ILE A 102 2.96 3.52 -4.36
CA ILE A 102 3.40 3.17 -3.02
C ILE A 102 2.30 2.30 -2.41
N GLY A 103 2.55 1.00 -2.27
CA GLY A 103 1.59 0.04 -1.71
C GLY A 103 2.05 -0.51 -0.38
N TRP A 104 1.10 -0.81 0.51
CA TRP A 104 1.34 -1.44 1.79
C TRP A 104 0.55 -2.75 1.91
N GLY A 105 1.17 -3.82 2.43
CA GLY A 105 0.50 -5.10 2.63
C GLY A 105 -0.10 -5.67 1.34
N ILE A 106 -1.42 -5.89 1.31
CA ILE A 106 -2.13 -6.34 0.09
C ILE A 106 -2.12 -5.30 -1.02
N GLY A 107 -2.10 -4.00 -0.68
CA GLY A 107 -1.99 -2.93 -1.67
C GLY A 107 -0.66 -3.00 -2.44
N ALA A 108 0.40 -3.46 -1.79
CA ALA A 108 1.67 -3.71 -2.45
C ALA A 108 1.59 -4.90 -3.43
N LEU A 109 0.87 -5.98 -3.07
CA LEU A 109 0.63 -7.10 -3.98
C LEU A 109 -0.25 -6.69 -5.17
N ALA A 110 -1.31 -5.91 -4.92
CA ALA A 110 -2.16 -5.36 -5.98
C ALA A 110 -1.36 -4.45 -6.94
N ALA A 111 -0.42 -3.64 -6.39
CA ALA A 111 0.47 -2.80 -7.19
C ALA A 111 1.42 -3.63 -8.09
N MET A 112 1.95 -4.74 -7.60
CA MET A 112 2.74 -5.68 -8.40
C MET A 112 1.90 -6.27 -9.55
N LEU A 113 0.69 -6.78 -9.25
CA LEU A 113 -0.24 -7.32 -10.25
C LEU A 113 -0.63 -6.29 -11.31
N TYR A 114 -0.81 -5.03 -10.91
CA TYR A 114 -1.08 -3.95 -11.85
C TYR A 114 0.13 -3.67 -12.76
N ALA A 115 1.32 -3.60 -12.19
CA ALA A 115 2.55 -3.24 -12.90
C ALA A 115 3.03 -4.31 -13.91
N GLU A 116 2.57 -5.57 -13.79
CA GLU A 116 2.85 -6.64 -14.76
C GLU A 116 2.47 -6.25 -16.20
N HIS A 117 1.36 -5.53 -16.34
CA HIS A 117 0.76 -5.27 -17.66
C HIS A 117 0.52 -3.79 -17.93
N ASN A 118 0.81 -2.92 -16.96
CA ASN A 118 0.49 -1.51 -17.05
C ASN A 118 1.71 -0.64 -16.75
N ARG A 119 1.74 0.52 -17.39
CA ARG A 119 2.84 1.45 -17.22
C ARG A 119 2.77 2.18 -15.88
N VAL A 120 3.83 2.02 -15.08
CA VAL A 120 4.13 2.81 -13.89
C VAL A 120 5.56 3.37 -13.99
N LEU A 121 5.96 4.29 -13.13
CA LEU A 121 7.30 4.89 -13.15
C LEU A 121 8.20 4.34 -12.04
N GLY A 122 7.64 3.62 -11.10
CA GLY A 122 8.34 2.92 -10.04
C GLY A 122 7.36 2.31 -9.05
N LEU A 123 7.86 1.41 -8.23
CA LEU A 123 7.12 0.77 -7.14
C LEU A 123 7.84 0.99 -5.82
N VAL A 124 7.09 1.32 -4.78
CA VAL A 124 7.52 1.29 -3.38
C VAL A 124 6.58 0.35 -2.64
N LEU A 125 7.11 -0.73 -2.10
CA LEU A 125 6.35 -1.83 -1.52
C LEU A 125 6.69 -1.93 -0.03
N LEU A 126 5.79 -1.45 0.82
CA LEU A 126 5.95 -1.47 2.28
C LEU A 126 5.35 -2.76 2.83
N ALA A 127 6.13 -3.56 3.52
CA ALA A 127 5.73 -4.87 4.06
C ALA A 127 4.79 -5.62 3.08
N PRO A 128 5.25 -5.90 1.84
CA PRO A 128 4.37 -6.42 0.79
C PRO A 128 3.87 -7.81 1.13
N SER A 129 2.56 -8.05 0.99
CA SER A 129 2.06 -9.43 0.92
C SER A 129 2.82 -10.18 -0.16
N PRO A 130 3.47 -11.32 0.16
CA PRO A 130 4.39 -11.97 -0.76
C PRO A 130 3.64 -12.58 -1.97
N PRO A 131 4.20 -12.48 -3.18
CA PRO A 131 3.73 -13.26 -4.32
C PRO A 131 4.07 -14.75 -4.11
N ALA A 132 3.42 -15.63 -4.87
CA ALA A 132 3.55 -17.09 -4.74
C ALA A 132 5.01 -17.58 -4.68
N ALA A 133 5.90 -17.00 -5.50
CA ALA A 133 7.31 -17.38 -5.57
C ALA A 133 8.13 -16.97 -4.32
N ALA A 134 7.64 -15.98 -3.56
CA ALA A 134 8.28 -15.51 -2.32
C ALA A 134 7.61 -16.09 -1.05
N LEU A 135 6.47 -16.76 -1.20
CA LEU A 135 5.72 -17.36 -0.09
C LEU A 135 6.41 -18.63 0.41
N PRO A 136 6.56 -18.84 1.74
CA PRO A 136 7.07 -20.09 2.27
C PRO A 136 6.05 -21.22 2.05
N ARG A 137 6.54 -22.38 1.65
CA ARG A 137 5.70 -23.58 1.55
C ARG A 137 5.37 -24.09 2.95
N ARG A 138 4.09 -24.18 3.28
CA ARG A 138 3.58 -24.77 4.53
C ARG A 138 2.20 -25.37 4.30
N PRO A 139 1.77 -26.36 5.09
CA PRO A 139 0.39 -26.84 5.07
C PRO A 139 -0.53 -25.69 5.53
N ILE A 140 -1.60 -25.42 4.76
CA ILE A 140 -2.56 -24.35 5.05
C ILE A 140 -4.02 -24.81 4.92
N GLU A 141 -4.26 -26.09 4.63
CA GLU A 141 -5.59 -26.61 4.31
C GLU A 141 -6.61 -26.40 5.45
N HIS A 142 -6.14 -26.49 6.69
CA HIS A 142 -6.99 -26.22 7.86
C HIS A 142 -7.32 -24.74 7.96
N GLU A 143 -6.32 -23.88 7.85
CA GLU A 143 -6.47 -22.43 7.96
C GLU A 143 -7.36 -21.84 6.86
N LEU A 144 -7.25 -22.36 5.62
CA LEU A 144 -8.10 -21.95 4.50
C LEU A 144 -9.59 -22.15 4.78
N LYS A 145 -9.96 -23.23 5.49
CA LYS A 145 -11.36 -23.54 5.85
C LYS A 145 -11.93 -22.60 6.92
N LEU A 146 -11.05 -21.93 7.69
CA LEU A 146 -11.45 -21.00 8.73
C LEU A 146 -11.67 -19.58 8.20
N VAL A 147 -11.25 -19.28 6.97
CA VAL A 147 -11.42 -17.95 6.38
C VAL A 147 -12.89 -17.77 5.95
N PRO A 148 -13.65 -16.85 6.58
CA PRO A 148 -15.01 -16.56 6.16
C PRO A 148 -15.01 -15.81 4.82
N ASP A 149 -16.16 -15.69 4.15
CA ASP A 149 -16.25 -14.98 2.87
C ASP A 149 -15.96 -13.48 3.02
N ILE A 150 -16.37 -12.90 4.16
CA ILE A 150 -16.04 -11.53 4.56
C ILE A 150 -15.58 -11.60 6.02
N TYR A 151 -14.54 -10.87 6.35
CA TYR A 151 -14.02 -10.77 7.73
C TYR A 151 -13.73 -9.31 8.12
N ASP A 152 -13.71 -9.08 9.41
CA ASP A 152 -13.39 -7.80 10.03
C ASP A 152 -12.06 -7.85 10.81
N ALA A 153 -11.69 -6.72 11.41
CA ALA A 153 -10.49 -6.61 12.21
C ALA A 153 -10.53 -7.45 13.49
N THR A 154 -11.73 -7.76 14.02
CA THR A 154 -11.90 -8.63 15.20
C THR A 154 -11.54 -10.07 14.84
N TRP A 155 -12.03 -10.55 13.70
CA TRP A 155 -11.70 -11.90 13.23
C TRP A 155 -10.20 -12.05 12.94
N TRP A 156 -9.58 -11.00 12.39
CA TRP A 156 -8.13 -11.01 12.15
C TRP A 156 -7.33 -10.97 13.46
N GLY A 157 -7.91 -10.47 14.55
CA GLY A 157 -7.22 -10.28 15.82
C GLY A 157 -6.53 -8.92 15.96
N TRP A 158 -6.85 -7.94 15.12
CA TRP A 158 -6.32 -6.58 15.25
C TRP A 158 -7.10 -5.72 16.25
N ILE A 159 -8.32 -6.11 16.61
CA ILE A 159 -9.02 -5.55 17.77
C ILE A 159 -8.75 -6.47 18.95
N GLN A 160 -7.75 -6.15 19.72
CA GLN A 160 -7.24 -6.92 20.85
C GLN A 160 -7.37 -6.13 22.17
N PRO A 161 -7.34 -6.81 23.33
CA PRO A 161 -7.07 -6.13 24.58
C PRO A 161 -5.81 -5.26 24.51
N TRP A 162 -5.87 -4.13 25.21
CA TRP A 162 -4.88 -3.05 25.09
C TRP A 162 -3.42 -3.48 25.32
N ASP A 163 -3.21 -4.36 26.31
CA ASP A 163 -1.90 -4.93 26.63
C ASP A 163 -1.30 -5.73 25.47
N LYS A 164 -2.12 -6.51 24.78
CA LYS A 164 -1.68 -7.29 23.62
C LYS A 164 -1.35 -6.43 22.41
N LEU A 165 -2.09 -5.35 22.18
CA LEU A 165 -1.77 -4.40 21.11
C LEU A 165 -0.42 -3.72 21.34
N ARG A 166 -0.15 -3.29 22.58
CA ARG A 166 1.14 -2.70 22.92
C ARG A 166 2.29 -3.68 22.77
N GLU A 167 2.07 -4.95 23.08
CA GLU A 167 3.06 -6.01 22.87
C GLU A 167 3.35 -6.26 21.38
N ALA A 168 2.30 -6.26 20.55
CA ALA A 168 2.42 -6.51 19.11
C ALA A 168 2.97 -5.29 18.33
N MET A 169 2.72 -4.06 18.82
CA MET A 169 3.06 -2.80 18.15
C MET A 169 3.76 -1.83 19.12
N PRO A 170 4.94 -2.18 19.64
CA PRO A 170 5.61 -1.38 20.66
C PRO A 170 6.17 -0.06 20.14
N ASP A 171 6.24 0.13 18.82
CA ASP A 171 6.66 1.34 18.12
C ASP A 171 5.50 2.31 17.83
N MET A 172 4.30 2.02 18.34
CA MET A 172 3.13 2.89 18.23
C MET A 172 2.76 3.49 19.60
N ALA A 173 2.47 4.78 19.61
CA ALA A 173 1.96 5.47 20.80
C ALA A 173 0.50 5.10 21.08
N ASP A 174 0.06 5.25 22.33
CA ASP A 174 -1.30 4.91 22.76
C ASP A 174 -2.39 5.59 21.89
N GLY A 175 -2.24 6.88 21.61
CA GLY A 175 -3.20 7.60 20.75
C GLY A 175 -3.22 7.13 19.29
N GLU A 176 -2.13 6.53 18.80
CA GLU A 176 -2.07 5.93 17.46
C GLU A 176 -2.79 4.58 17.45
N LEU A 177 -2.60 3.79 18.51
CA LEU A 177 -3.33 2.52 18.69
C LEU A 177 -4.84 2.76 18.86
N GLU A 178 -5.26 3.78 19.63
CA GLU A 178 -6.67 4.19 19.75
C GLU A 178 -7.26 4.56 18.41
N LYS A 179 -6.59 5.45 17.68
CA LYS A 179 -7.03 5.87 16.34
C LYS A 179 -7.10 4.68 15.37
N MET A 180 -6.12 3.79 15.40
CA MET A 180 -6.13 2.58 14.58
C MET A 180 -7.36 1.71 14.91
N GLN A 181 -7.66 1.46 16.19
CA GLN A 181 -8.82 0.67 16.58
C GLN A 181 -10.14 1.32 16.15
N GLU A 182 -10.28 2.64 16.33
CA GLU A 182 -11.45 3.39 15.87
C GLU A 182 -11.65 3.25 14.35
N MET A 183 -10.58 3.41 13.59
CA MET A 183 -10.63 3.34 12.14
C MET A 183 -10.86 1.91 11.62
N LEU A 184 -10.39 0.89 12.33
CA LEU A 184 -10.63 -0.51 11.98
C LEU A 184 -12.02 -1.01 12.43
N ALA A 185 -12.70 -0.29 13.31
CA ALA A 185 -14.05 -0.65 13.76
C ALA A 185 -15.03 -0.60 12.57
N GLY A 186 -15.59 -1.75 12.21
CA GLY A 186 -16.51 -1.89 11.08
C GLY A 186 -15.84 -2.00 9.70
N ALA A 187 -14.51 -1.98 9.62
CA ALA A 187 -13.80 -2.27 8.38
C ALA A 187 -13.97 -3.74 8.00
N LEU A 188 -14.24 -3.99 6.71
CA LEU A 188 -14.44 -5.33 6.14
C LEU A 188 -13.38 -5.63 5.09
N GLU A 189 -13.11 -6.92 4.91
CA GLU A 189 -12.15 -7.40 3.93
C GLU A 189 -12.62 -8.70 3.26
N SER A 190 -12.15 -8.95 2.04
CA SER A 190 -12.46 -10.14 1.25
C SER A 190 -11.77 -11.40 1.77
N GLY A 191 -12.57 -12.41 2.10
CA GLY A 191 -12.07 -13.75 2.38
C GLY A 191 -11.53 -14.44 1.12
N SER A 192 -12.06 -14.14 -0.06
CA SER A 192 -11.55 -14.68 -1.32
C SER A 192 -10.14 -14.17 -1.63
N ALA A 193 -9.89 -12.87 -1.50
CA ALA A 193 -8.56 -12.30 -1.65
C ALA A 193 -7.58 -12.86 -0.60
N ARG A 194 -8.04 -13.08 0.65
CA ARG A 194 -7.24 -13.71 1.69
C ARG A 194 -6.86 -15.15 1.34
N ARG A 195 -7.82 -15.97 0.91
CA ARG A 195 -7.56 -17.37 0.49
C ARG A 195 -6.57 -17.41 -0.67
N GLU A 196 -6.71 -16.53 -1.67
CA GLU A 196 -5.73 -16.42 -2.77
C GLU A 196 -4.32 -16.11 -2.26
N ARG A 197 -4.18 -15.15 -1.36
CA ARG A 197 -2.89 -14.79 -0.77
C ARG A 197 -2.26 -15.95 0.01
N MET A 198 -3.05 -16.70 0.76
CA MET A 198 -2.58 -17.87 1.50
C MET A 198 -2.11 -18.98 0.57
N LEU A 199 -2.79 -19.18 -0.54
CA LEU A 199 -2.40 -20.15 -1.59
C LEU A 199 -1.21 -19.68 -2.42
N GLY A 200 -0.98 -18.38 -2.45
CA GLY A 200 0.05 -17.71 -3.25
C GLY A 200 -0.48 -17.17 -4.56
N VAL A 201 -0.45 -15.85 -4.70
CA VAL A 201 -0.84 -15.16 -5.93
C VAL A 201 0.36 -15.11 -6.88
N PRO A 202 0.27 -15.67 -8.10
CA PRO A 202 1.35 -15.59 -9.06
C PRO A 202 1.56 -14.14 -9.51
N VAL A 203 2.82 -13.71 -9.55
CA VAL A 203 3.27 -12.42 -10.10
C VAL A 203 4.32 -12.71 -11.17
N GLU A 204 4.15 -12.15 -12.35
CA GLU A 204 5.11 -12.22 -13.47
C GLU A 204 6.22 -11.18 -13.25
N ALA A 205 7.12 -11.47 -12.30
CA ALA A 205 8.15 -10.54 -11.83
C ALA A 205 9.05 -10.01 -12.97
N GLU A 206 9.32 -10.81 -13.99
CA GLU A 206 10.09 -10.46 -15.18
C GLU A 206 9.47 -9.34 -16.02
N ARG A 207 8.17 -9.09 -15.87
CA ARG A 207 7.49 -7.97 -16.53
C ARG A 207 7.60 -6.67 -15.76
N ILE A 208 7.97 -6.73 -14.46
CA ILE A 208 8.12 -5.55 -13.61
C ILE A 208 9.57 -5.03 -13.78
N THR A 209 9.79 -4.20 -14.78
CA THR A 209 11.13 -3.70 -15.14
C THR A 209 11.42 -2.30 -14.62
N VAL A 210 10.49 -1.71 -13.87
CA VAL A 210 10.63 -0.37 -13.29
C VAL A 210 11.46 -0.41 -12.00
N PRO A 211 12.11 0.71 -11.62
CA PRO A 211 12.78 0.80 -10.34
C PRO A 211 11.82 0.44 -9.20
N THR A 212 12.24 -0.46 -8.33
CA THR A 212 11.43 -0.95 -7.22
C THR A 212 12.21 -0.86 -5.91
N LEU A 213 11.53 -0.36 -4.87
CA LEU A 213 11.99 -0.36 -3.47
C LEU A 213 11.06 -1.27 -2.66
N VAL A 214 11.61 -2.19 -1.91
CA VAL A 214 10.88 -3.01 -0.93
C VAL A 214 11.37 -2.64 0.46
N ILE A 215 10.44 -2.36 1.37
CA ILE A 215 10.74 -2.06 2.78
C ILE A 215 10.12 -3.13 3.66
N GLY A 216 10.97 -3.77 4.49
CA GLY A 216 10.55 -4.74 5.49
C GLY A 216 10.60 -4.18 6.90
N ALA A 217 9.69 -4.64 7.76
CA ALA A 217 9.61 -4.28 9.18
C ALA A 217 10.12 -5.42 10.05
N GLY A 218 10.92 -5.10 11.08
CA GLY A 218 11.59 -6.12 11.90
C GLY A 218 10.67 -6.79 12.91
N MET A 219 9.65 -6.09 13.38
CA MET A 219 8.65 -6.59 14.33
C MET A 219 7.30 -6.88 13.65
N ASP A 220 7.32 -7.19 12.34
CA ASP A 220 6.14 -7.47 11.55
C ASP A 220 5.66 -8.91 11.81
N ASP A 221 4.47 -9.05 12.40
CA ASP A 221 3.78 -10.30 12.66
C ASP A 221 2.78 -10.69 11.55
N VAL A 222 2.56 -9.80 10.57
CA VAL A 222 1.65 -9.99 9.42
C VAL A 222 2.40 -10.47 8.19
N VAL A 223 3.54 -9.82 7.88
CA VAL A 223 4.45 -10.16 6.78
C VAL A 223 5.84 -10.34 7.35
N HIS A 224 6.25 -11.59 7.51
CA HIS A 224 7.57 -11.86 8.09
C HIS A 224 8.69 -11.17 7.27
N PRO A 225 9.71 -10.55 7.93
CA PRO A 225 10.79 -9.82 7.23
C PRO A 225 11.47 -10.61 6.11
N SER A 226 11.59 -11.93 6.27
CA SER A 226 12.15 -12.79 5.23
C SER A 226 11.28 -12.91 3.98
N GLU A 227 9.96 -12.69 4.08
CA GLU A 227 9.04 -12.69 2.95
C GLU A 227 9.18 -11.40 2.15
N ALA A 228 9.29 -10.26 2.85
CA ALA A 228 9.60 -8.98 2.22
C ALA A 228 10.96 -9.04 1.50
N ARG A 229 11.97 -9.66 2.14
CA ARG A 229 13.29 -9.83 1.51
C ARG A 229 13.21 -10.72 0.26
N ARG A 230 12.54 -11.87 0.33
CA ARG A 230 12.37 -12.75 -0.85
C ARG A 230 11.59 -12.05 -1.97
N THR A 231 10.62 -11.20 -1.62
CA THR A 231 9.90 -10.37 -2.61
C THR A 231 10.86 -9.39 -3.30
N ALA A 232 11.75 -8.75 -2.55
CA ALA A 232 12.78 -7.88 -3.12
C ALA A 232 13.73 -8.64 -4.05
N ASP A 233 14.22 -9.80 -3.61
CA ASP A 233 15.13 -10.65 -4.40
C ASP A 233 14.45 -11.12 -5.70
N LEU A 234 13.16 -11.50 -5.64
CA LEU A 234 12.37 -11.91 -6.81
C LEU A 234 12.23 -10.78 -7.84
N LEU A 235 12.06 -9.54 -7.38
CA LEU A 235 11.87 -8.37 -8.24
C LEU A 235 13.20 -7.71 -8.65
N GLY A 236 14.35 -8.17 -8.18
CA GLY A 236 15.63 -7.46 -8.33
C GLY A 236 15.59 -6.04 -7.73
N ALA A 237 14.82 -5.85 -6.68
CA ALA A 237 14.52 -4.55 -6.09
C ALA A 237 15.57 -4.13 -5.04
N THR A 238 15.68 -2.81 -4.81
CA THR A 238 16.35 -2.29 -3.62
C THR A 238 15.58 -2.75 -2.39
N TYR A 239 16.27 -3.26 -1.38
CA TYR A 239 15.68 -3.67 -0.11
C TYR A 239 16.17 -2.82 1.05
N GLU A 240 15.24 -2.29 1.82
CA GLU A 240 15.52 -1.60 3.08
C GLU A 240 14.80 -2.28 4.24
N TYR A 241 15.38 -2.17 5.44
CA TYR A 241 14.91 -2.89 6.62
C TYR A 241 14.87 -1.97 7.83
N PHE A 242 13.70 -1.90 8.47
CA PHE A 242 13.47 -1.13 9.67
C PHE A 242 13.27 -2.08 10.87
N PRO A 243 14.34 -2.38 11.63
CA PRO A 243 14.31 -3.43 12.65
C PRO A 243 13.34 -3.13 13.80
N GLY A 244 13.12 -1.85 14.12
CA GLY A 244 12.22 -1.41 15.18
C GLY A 244 10.78 -1.12 14.74
N ALA A 245 10.41 -1.41 13.49
CA ALA A 245 9.06 -1.16 12.99
C ALA A 245 8.18 -2.41 13.08
N SER A 246 6.95 -2.25 13.55
CA SER A 246 5.85 -3.21 13.37
C SER A 246 5.17 -3.02 12.01
N HIS A 247 4.23 -3.90 11.65
CA HIS A 247 3.49 -3.79 10.38
C HIS A 247 2.83 -2.42 10.21
N PHE A 248 2.03 -1.99 11.17
CA PHE A 248 1.40 -0.67 11.19
C PHE A 248 2.40 0.46 11.47
N GLY A 249 3.42 0.21 12.27
CA GLY A 249 4.45 1.18 12.60
C GLY A 249 5.15 1.77 11.39
N LEU A 250 5.35 0.99 10.31
CA LEU A 250 5.90 1.51 9.05
C LEU A 250 5.14 2.71 8.49
N VAL A 251 3.84 2.79 8.73
CA VAL A 251 2.94 3.80 8.14
C VAL A 251 2.29 4.73 9.15
N MET A 252 2.21 4.34 10.42
CA MET A 252 1.53 5.10 11.47
C MET A 252 2.40 5.41 12.70
N GLY A 253 3.38 4.56 13.04
CA GLY A 253 4.18 4.72 14.24
C GLY A 253 4.98 6.01 14.23
N SER A 254 4.74 6.93 15.17
CA SER A 254 5.29 8.29 15.19
C SER A 254 6.82 8.35 15.17
N GLU A 255 7.48 7.33 15.66
CA GLU A 255 8.95 7.22 15.62
C GLU A 255 9.46 6.62 14.32
N THR A 256 8.69 5.77 13.67
CA THR A 256 9.12 4.96 12.52
C THR A 256 8.64 5.51 11.17
N TRP A 257 7.36 5.90 11.04
CA TRP A 257 6.84 6.39 9.75
C TRP A 257 7.63 7.56 9.16
N PRO A 258 8.15 8.56 9.95
CA PRO A 258 8.90 9.66 9.35
C PRO A 258 10.24 9.21 8.75
N GLN A 259 10.87 8.19 9.36
CA GLN A 259 12.10 7.59 8.85
C GLN A 259 11.83 6.83 7.55
N VAL A 260 10.74 6.04 7.52
CA VAL A 260 10.29 5.31 6.32
C VAL A 260 9.95 6.29 5.19
N ALA A 261 9.15 7.33 5.47
CA ALA A 261 8.82 8.36 4.48
C ALA A 261 10.07 9.12 3.99
N GLY A 262 11.04 9.38 4.88
CA GLY A 262 12.32 9.97 4.54
C GLY A 262 13.16 9.11 3.60
N SER A 263 13.23 7.80 3.87
CA SER A 263 13.90 6.83 3.00
C SER A 263 13.23 6.76 1.62
N VAL A 264 11.90 6.62 1.59
CA VAL A 264 11.14 6.64 0.33
C VAL A 264 11.39 7.93 -0.45
N LEU A 265 11.38 9.08 0.22
CA LEU A 265 11.67 10.36 -0.43
C LEU A 265 13.09 10.39 -1.02
N GLY A 266 14.09 9.94 -0.28
CA GLY A 266 15.47 9.83 -0.76
C GLY A 266 15.55 9.01 -2.03
N TRP A 267 14.95 7.81 -2.00
CA TRP A 267 14.90 6.90 -3.16
C TRP A 267 14.19 7.53 -4.38
N LEU A 268 13.08 8.27 -4.16
CA LEU A 268 12.36 8.99 -5.20
C LEU A 268 13.20 10.13 -5.81
N GLU A 269 13.87 10.94 -4.98
CA GLU A 269 14.67 12.07 -5.44
C GLU A 269 15.91 11.64 -6.22
N GLU A 270 16.58 10.56 -5.84
CA GLU A 270 17.68 9.97 -6.60
C GLU A 270 17.27 9.57 -8.02
N ARG A 271 16.04 9.09 -8.19
CA ARG A 271 15.49 8.59 -9.47
C ARG A 271 14.63 9.59 -10.20
N ARG A 272 14.41 10.77 -9.61
CA ARG A 272 13.52 11.81 -10.13
C ARG A 272 13.79 12.16 -11.60
N HIS A 273 15.05 12.35 -11.96
CA HIS A 273 15.40 12.76 -13.34
C HIS A 273 14.94 11.73 -14.36
N VAL A 274 15.21 10.46 -14.12
CA VAL A 274 14.80 9.35 -15.00
C VAL A 274 13.27 9.27 -15.09
N MET A 275 12.58 9.38 -13.97
CA MET A 275 11.11 9.32 -13.90
C MET A 275 10.46 10.51 -14.64
N VAL A 276 10.98 11.73 -14.46
CA VAL A 276 10.47 12.93 -15.17
C VAL A 276 10.69 12.82 -16.67
N THR A 277 11.84 12.33 -17.12
CA THR A 277 12.13 12.09 -18.54
C THR A 277 11.18 11.04 -19.12
N ALA A 278 10.96 9.94 -18.41
CA ALA A 278 10.03 8.89 -18.81
C ALA A 278 8.57 9.41 -18.88
N LEU A 279 8.18 10.29 -17.96
CA LEU A 279 6.85 10.93 -17.95
C LEU A 279 6.68 11.84 -19.19
N ALA A 280 7.65 12.68 -19.50
CA ALA A 280 7.60 13.59 -20.67
C ALA A 280 7.47 12.83 -21.98
N GLY A 281 8.15 11.69 -22.14
CA GLY A 281 8.02 10.82 -23.31
C GLY A 281 6.65 10.14 -23.46
N ALA A 282 5.83 10.13 -22.39
CA ALA A 282 4.48 9.56 -22.40
C ALA A 282 3.41 10.55 -22.89
N THR A 283 3.61 11.84 -22.68
CA THR A 283 2.68 12.91 -23.11
C THR A 283 2.88 13.32 -24.57
N ALA A 284 3.95 12.84 -25.21
CA ALA A 284 4.27 13.15 -26.61
C ALA A 284 3.78 12.07 -27.62
N ARG A 285 3.08 11.06 -27.17
CA ARG A 285 2.46 9.99 -27.99
C ARG A 285 0.95 9.97 -27.76
#